data_38d33f4417eb3f3a4c348eeb2133545b
#
_entry.id   38d33f4417eb3f3a4c348eeb2133545b
#
_cell.length_a   1.000
_cell.length_b   1.000
_cell.length_c   1.000
_cell.angle_alpha   90.00
_cell.angle_beta   90.00
_cell.angle_gamma   90.00
#
_symmetry.space_group_name_H-M   'P 1'
#
loop_
_entity.id
_entity.type
_entity.pdbx_description
1 polymer ?
#
loop_
_entity_poly.entity_id
_entity_poly.type
_entity_poly.pdbx_seq_one_letter_code
_entity_poly.pdbx_strand_id
1 'polypeptide(L)'
;MEQTLALPHGTLSWDDLGPRHSGTVIVLVHGFPHDRGLWSAQVAAHASAFPATRLLVPDLPGFGRSTPLPVAGMDGYADAVAAMLDAAGVATAVIGGLSMGGYVAFAFWRRHAHRVRALMLMDTRAPADTDGAREKRRELIATVTRDGVGTIVPTLIGQQLGPTTRSNDPALVSQLEVLLRRAPASGVIGAATSMIDRIDSTPTLETITVPTLVLVGEEDTLTPVSDAIAMSSAIRGSRLVTIPSAGHLSPLEQPDVVNAAIAEFLDVAELL
;
A
#
# COMPACT_ATOMS: atom_id res chain seq x y z
N MET A 1 -8.64 9.21 -14.66
CA MET A 1 -9.87 9.95 -14.26
C MET A 1 -10.38 9.37 -12.97
N GLU A 2 -10.84 10.22 -12.05
CA GLU A 2 -11.45 9.75 -10.81
C GLU A 2 -12.75 9.00 -11.07
N GLN A 3 -12.93 7.89 -10.36
CA GLN A 3 -14.12 7.04 -10.36
C GLN A 3 -14.66 6.90 -8.95
N THR A 4 -15.94 6.61 -8.82
CA THR A 4 -16.60 6.36 -7.53
C THR A 4 -17.57 5.21 -7.62
N LEU A 5 -17.68 4.44 -6.54
CA LEU A 5 -18.67 3.38 -6.34
C LEU A 5 -19.50 3.71 -5.12
N ALA A 6 -20.81 3.83 -5.28
CA ALA A 6 -21.72 3.90 -4.16
C ALA A 6 -21.86 2.51 -3.52
N LEU A 7 -21.67 2.44 -2.21
CA LEU A 7 -21.84 1.26 -1.38
C LEU A 7 -22.98 1.49 -0.38
N PRO A 8 -23.57 0.48 0.24
CA PRO A 8 -24.70 0.64 1.16
C PRO A 8 -24.48 1.65 2.29
N HIS A 9 -23.23 1.86 2.69
CA HIS A 9 -22.88 2.70 3.83
C HIS A 9 -21.89 3.81 3.47
N GLY A 10 -21.68 4.12 2.18
CA GLY A 10 -20.78 5.19 1.76
C GLY A 10 -20.27 5.07 0.34
N THR A 11 -19.12 5.65 0.07
CA THR A 11 -18.53 5.73 -1.27
C THR A 11 -17.09 5.24 -1.24
N LEU A 12 -16.70 4.45 -2.22
CA LEU A 12 -15.31 4.13 -2.53
C LEU A 12 -14.88 4.96 -3.74
N SER A 13 -13.71 5.58 -3.67
CA SER A 13 -13.13 6.43 -4.72
C SER A 13 -11.78 5.91 -5.16
N TRP A 14 -11.46 6.00 -6.46
CA TRP A 14 -10.16 5.63 -7.00
C TRP A 14 -9.82 6.41 -8.26
N ASP A 15 -8.54 6.51 -8.58
CA ASP A 15 -8.10 6.96 -9.89
C ASP A 15 -8.01 5.77 -10.85
N ASP A 16 -8.45 5.98 -12.09
CA ASP A 16 -8.48 5.01 -13.19
C ASP A 16 -7.74 5.62 -14.38
N LEU A 17 -6.55 5.10 -14.67
CA LEU A 17 -5.65 5.64 -15.69
C LEU A 17 -5.28 4.56 -16.72
N GLY A 18 -4.94 5.02 -17.91
CA GLY A 18 -4.53 4.15 -19.02
C GLY A 18 -5.68 3.53 -19.82
N PRO A 19 -5.34 2.61 -20.74
CA PRO A 19 -6.33 2.01 -21.63
C PRO A 19 -7.29 1.08 -20.90
N ARG A 20 -8.59 1.29 -21.04
CA ARG A 20 -9.62 0.45 -20.38
C ARG A 20 -9.60 -1.02 -20.81
N HIS A 21 -9.09 -1.30 -22.00
CA HIS A 21 -8.97 -2.65 -22.57
C HIS A 21 -7.54 -3.21 -22.46
N SER A 22 -6.73 -2.69 -21.54
CA SER A 22 -5.41 -3.24 -21.28
C SER A 22 -5.49 -4.68 -20.82
N GLY A 23 -4.58 -5.52 -21.33
CA GLY A 23 -4.39 -6.90 -20.87
C GLY A 23 -3.90 -6.99 -19.43
N THR A 24 -3.30 -5.90 -18.91
CA THR A 24 -2.76 -5.85 -17.55
C THR A 24 -3.30 -4.66 -16.78
N VAL A 25 -3.93 -4.97 -15.65
CA VAL A 25 -4.43 -4.00 -14.69
C VAL A 25 -3.56 -4.06 -13.43
N ILE A 26 -3.09 -2.91 -12.97
CA ILE A 26 -2.32 -2.75 -11.73
C ILE A 26 -3.19 -2.02 -10.72
N VAL A 27 -3.26 -2.53 -9.51
CA VAL A 27 -3.85 -1.85 -8.36
C VAL A 27 -2.73 -1.46 -7.39
N LEU A 28 -2.66 -0.18 -6.99
CA LEU A 28 -1.70 0.29 -5.99
C LEU A 28 -2.43 0.72 -4.71
N VAL A 29 -2.32 -0.09 -3.67
CA VAL A 29 -2.97 0.11 -2.37
C VAL A 29 -2.03 0.85 -1.43
N HIS A 30 -2.48 2.01 -0.91
CA HIS A 30 -1.67 2.88 -0.05
C HIS A 30 -1.45 2.31 1.35
N GLY A 31 -0.40 2.82 2.02
CA GLY A 31 -0.08 2.55 3.41
C GLY A 31 -0.84 3.45 4.39
N PHE A 32 -0.57 3.25 5.69
CA PHE A 32 -1.12 4.01 6.81
C PHE A 32 -0.28 5.26 7.12
N PRO A 33 -0.87 6.41 7.42
CA PRO A 33 -2.29 6.78 7.29
C PRO A 33 -2.53 7.64 6.03
N HIS A 34 -2.08 7.16 4.90
CA HIS A 34 -2.11 7.88 3.63
C HIS A 34 -3.43 7.70 2.88
N ASP A 35 -3.49 8.33 1.71
CA ASP A 35 -4.48 8.11 0.67
C ASP A 35 -3.77 7.82 -0.66
N ARG A 36 -4.50 7.74 -1.77
CA ARG A 36 -3.94 7.52 -3.11
C ARG A 36 -2.85 8.52 -3.52
N GLY A 37 -2.77 9.69 -2.88
CA GLY A 37 -1.71 10.66 -3.12
C GLY A 37 -0.30 10.15 -2.79
N LEU A 38 -0.19 9.07 -2.01
CA LEU A 38 1.06 8.33 -1.81
C LEU A 38 1.69 7.90 -3.15
N TRP A 39 0.86 7.56 -4.13
CA TRP A 39 1.26 7.06 -5.43
C TRP A 39 1.40 8.15 -6.50
N SER A 40 1.48 9.43 -6.09
CA SER A 40 1.52 10.57 -7.02
C SER A 40 2.64 10.48 -8.06
N ALA A 41 3.83 9.99 -7.68
CA ALA A 41 4.96 9.81 -8.59
C ALA A 41 4.70 8.68 -9.61
N GLN A 42 4.11 7.56 -9.18
CA GLN A 42 3.76 6.44 -10.06
C GLN A 42 2.64 6.83 -11.02
N VAL A 43 1.65 7.58 -10.54
CA VAL A 43 0.56 8.15 -11.36
C VAL A 43 1.12 9.11 -12.42
N ALA A 44 2.03 10.00 -12.03
CA ALA A 44 2.66 10.94 -12.97
C ALA A 44 3.50 10.24 -14.04
N ALA A 45 4.23 9.19 -13.64
CA ALA A 45 5.09 8.42 -14.54
C ALA A 45 4.34 7.34 -15.36
N HIS A 46 3.06 7.06 -15.07
CA HIS A 46 2.32 5.92 -15.64
C HIS A 46 2.42 5.83 -17.17
N ALA A 47 2.19 6.95 -17.88
CA ALA A 47 2.21 6.98 -19.34
C ALA A 47 3.58 6.68 -19.95
N SER A 48 4.66 6.86 -19.21
CA SER A 48 6.04 6.58 -19.65
C SER A 48 6.58 5.26 -19.11
N ALA A 49 6.29 4.94 -17.86
CA ALA A 49 6.83 3.75 -17.18
C ALA A 49 6.00 2.47 -17.47
N PHE A 50 4.67 2.60 -17.61
CA PHE A 50 3.75 1.46 -17.75
C PHE A 50 2.70 1.68 -18.84
N PRO A 51 3.05 2.13 -20.07
CA PRO A 51 2.11 2.67 -21.07
C PRO A 51 1.04 1.67 -21.53
N ALA A 52 1.33 0.37 -21.47
CA ALA A 52 0.41 -0.68 -21.90
C ALA A 52 -0.54 -1.15 -20.78
N THR A 53 -0.41 -0.59 -19.55
CA THR A 53 -1.20 -1.04 -18.41
C THR A 53 -2.36 -0.10 -18.08
N ARG A 54 -3.37 -0.61 -17.39
CA ARG A 54 -4.39 0.18 -16.71
C ARG A 54 -4.04 0.25 -15.23
N LEU A 55 -4.00 1.44 -14.65
CA LEU A 55 -3.64 1.67 -13.25
C LEU A 55 -4.85 2.12 -12.47
N LEU A 56 -5.19 1.39 -11.42
CA LEU A 56 -6.24 1.71 -10.45
C LEU A 56 -5.60 2.04 -9.10
N VAL A 57 -5.89 3.23 -8.58
CA VAL A 57 -5.30 3.71 -7.32
C VAL A 57 -6.43 4.11 -6.36
N PRO A 58 -6.88 3.19 -5.48
CA PRO A 58 -7.96 3.47 -4.54
C PRO A 58 -7.52 4.36 -3.38
N ASP A 59 -8.47 5.15 -2.90
CA ASP A 59 -8.49 5.54 -1.49
C ASP A 59 -9.17 4.41 -0.71
N LEU A 60 -8.48 3.83 0.25
CA LEU A 60 -9.10 2.82 1.13
C LEU A 60 -10.23 3.46 1.97
N PRO A 61 -11.25 2.68 2.38
CA PRO A 61 -12.33 3.18 3.23
C PRO A 61 -11.82 3.99 4.42
N GLY A 62 -12.32 5.22 4.57
CA GLY A 62 -11.92 6.16 5.61
C GLY A 62 -10.76 7.09 5.26
N PHE A 63 -10.21 6.99 4.06
CA PHE A 63 -9.11 7.84 3.59
C PHE A 63 -9.47 8.57 2.30
N GLY A 64 -8.77 9.69 2.06
CA GLY A 64 -8.93 10.49 0.86
C GLY A 64 -10.39 10.89 0.61
N ARG A 65 -10.94 10.47 -0.53
CA ARG A 65 -12.33 10.70 -0.92
C ARG A 65 -13.27 9.52 -0.66
N SER A 66 -12.74 8.41 -0.13
CA SER A 66 -13.57 7.29 0.31
C SER A 66 -14.15 7.55 1.68
N THR A 67 -15.46 7.32 1.84
CA THR A 67 -16.08 7.48 3.15
C THR A 67 -15.66 6.37 4.11
N PRO A 68 -15.68 6.61 5.44
CA PRO A 68 -15.53 5.55 6.40
C PRO A 68 -16.62 4.50 6.21
N LEU A 69 -16.21 3.25 6.01
CA LEU A 69 -17.11 2.11 5.93
C LEU A 69 -16.88 1.21 7.17
N PRO A 70 -17.89 0.48 7.62
CA PRO A 70 -17.69 -0.59 8.58
C PRO A 70 -16.81 -1.67 7.94
N VAL A 71 -15.49 -1.61 8.16
CA VAL A 71 -14.57 -2.62 7.65
C VAL A 71 -14.21 -3.61 8.75
N ALA A 72 -14.24 -4.90 8.44
CA ALA A 72 -13.85 -5.96 9.34
C ALA A 72 -12.35 -6.28 9.15
N GLY A 73 -11.50 -5.46 9.75
CA GLY A 73 -10.05 -5.64 9.69
C GLY A 73 -9.48 -5.49 8.28
N MET A 74 -8.33 -6.11 8.02
CA MET A 74 -7.69 -6.11 6.70
C MET A 74 -8.53 -6.81 5.63
N ASP A 75 -9.35 -7.77 6.02
CA ASP A 75 -10.26 -8.49 5.13
C ASP A 75 -11.31 -7.56 4.54
N GLY A 76 -11.86 -6.64 5.33
CA GLY A 76 -12.82 -5.65 4.84
C GLY A 76 -12.21 -4.65 3.84
N TYR A 77 -10.95 -4.27 4.03
CA TYR A 77 -10.22 -3.47 3.04
C TYR A 77 -9.98 -4.27 1.74
N ALA A 78 -9.65 -5.54 1.84
CA ALA A 78 -9.50 -6.42 0.68
C ALA A 78 -10.82 -6.58 -0.10
N ASP A 79 -11.95 -6.75 0.60
CA ASP A 79 -13.27 -6.82 -0.02
C ASP A 79 -13.65 -5.49 -0.71
N ALA A 80 -13.28 -4.34 -0.15
CA ALA A 80 -13.46 -3.05 -0.81
C ALA A 80 -12.65 -2.94 -2.12
N VAL A 81 -11.42 -3.44 -2.15
CA VAL A 81 -10.60 -3.53 -3.38
C VAL A 81 -11.27 -4.47 -4.39
N ALA A 82 -11.82 -5.61 -3.96
CA ALA A 82 -12.55 -6.52 -4.86
C ALA A 82 -13.79 -5.86 -5.46
N ALA A 83 -14.58 -5.13 -4.65
CA ALA A 83 -15.73 -4.37 -5.12
C ALA A 83 -15.35 -3.27 -6.14
N MET A 84 -14.20 -2.62 -5.93
CA MET A 84 -13.65 -1.67 -6.91
C MET A 84 -13.33 -2.36 -8.24
N LEU A 85 -12.69 -3.53 -8.21
CA LEU A 85 -12.39 -4.31 -9.42
C LEU A 85 -13.67 -4.70 -10.17
N ASP A 86 -14.74 -5.09 -9.45
CA ASP A 86 -16.03 -5.42 -10.05
C ASP A 86 -16.64 -4.19 -10.74
N ALA A 87 -16.66 -3.04 -10.06
CA ALA A 87 -17.17 -1.79 -10.62
C ALA A 87 -16.34 -1.29 -11.82
N ALA A 88 -15.03 -1.57 -11.82
CA ALA A 88 -14.13 -1.24 -12.92
C ALA A 88 -14.20 -2.24 -14.09
N GLY A 89 -14.97 -3.34 -13.96
CA GLY A 89 -15.07 -4.41 -14.96
C GLY A 89 -13.77 -5.20 -15.11
N VAL A 90 -13.00 -5.37 -14.02
CA VAL A 90 -11.69 -6.03 -14.01
C VAL A 90 -11.80 -7.40 -13.38
N ALA A 91 -11.57 -8.45 -14.13
CA ALA A 91 -11.62 -9.82 -13.63
C ALA A 91 -10.39 -10.18 -12.78
N THR A 92 -9.20 -9.82 -13.24
CA THR A 92 -7.93 -10.12 -12.56
C THR A 92 -6.97 -8.93 -12.64
N ALA A 93 -6.13 -8.75 -11.61
CA ALA A 93 -5.17 -7.65 -11.54
C ALA A 93 -3.85 -8.06 -10.88
N VAL A 94 -2.81 -7.26 -11.12
CA VAL A 94 -1.61 -7.19 -10.28
C VAL A 94 -1.96 -6.37 -9.05
N ILE A 95 -1.82 -6.94 -7.86
CA ILE A 95 -2.14 -6.25 -6.60
C ILE A 95 -0.84 -5.80 -5.93
N GLY A 96 -0.61 -4.49 -5.93
CA GLY A 96 0.49 -3.84 -5.25
C GLY A 96 0.03 -3.16 -3.96
N GLY A 97 0.79 -3.33 -2.88
CA GLY A 97 0.49 -2.68 -1.61
C GLY A 97 1.73 -2.28 -0.85
N LEU A 98 1.73 -1.04 -0.34
CA LEU A 98 2.78 -0.52 0.51
C LEU A 98 2.36 -0.61 1.98
N SER A 99 3.23 -1.16 2.84
CA SER A 99 3.03 -1.18 4.30
C SER A 99 1.69 -1.83 4.68
N MET A 100 0.74 -1.08 5.23
CA MET A 100 -0.63 -1.54 5.47
C MET A 100 -1.29 -2.05 4.17
N GLY A 101 -1.01 -1.43 3.03
CA GLY A 101 -1.47 -1.93 1.73
C GLY A 101 -0.97 -3.33 1.41
N GLY A 102 0.22 -3.70 1.89
CA GLY A 102 0.74 -5.08 1.83
C GLY A 102 -0.07 -6.04 2.72
N TYR A 103 -0.52 -5.59 3.91
CA TYR A 103 -1.43 -6.41 4.74
C TYR A 103 -2.78 -6.63 4.04
N VAL A 104 -3.27 -5.60 3.34
CA VAL A 104 -4.47 -5.73 2.48
C VAL A 104 -4.21 -6.68 1.32
N ALA A 105 -3.03 -6.64 0.68
CA ALA A 105 -2.67 -7.57 -0.39
C ALA A 105 -2.63 -9.03 0.08
N PHE A 106 -2.11 -9.31 1.29
CA PHE A 106 -2.19 -10.66 1.89
C PHE A 106 -3.62 -11.10 2.17
N ALA A 107 -4.46 -10.19 2.71
CA ALA A 107 -5.88 -10.48 2.91
C ALA A 107 -6.59 -10.72 1.57
N PHE A 108 -6.28 -9.93 0.55
CA PHE A 108 -6.81 -10.10 -0.80
C PHE A 108 -6.40 -11.45 -1.41
N TRP A 109 -5.15 -11.87 -1.25
CA TRP A 109 -4.71 -13.20 -1.66
C TRP A 109 -5.52 -14.30 -0.99
N ARG A 110 -5.69 -14.27 0.33
CA ARG A 110 -6.46 -15.30 1.05
C ARG A 110 -7.92 -15.40 0.62
N ARG A 111 -8.55 -14.27 0.28
CA ARG A 111 -9.99 -14.18 0.02
C ARG A 111 -10.33 -14.25 -1.46
N HIS A 112 -9.45 -13.73 -2.29
CA HIS A 112 -9.70 -13.48 -3.72
C HIS A 112 -8.52 -13.93 -4.59
N ALA A 113 -7.80 -15.01 -4.25
CA ALA A 113 -6.61 -15.48 -4.97
C ALA A 113 -6.84 -15.63 -6.48
N HIS A 114 -8.04 -16.07 -6.88
CA HIS A 114 -8.41 -16.23 -8.30
C HIS A 114 -8.46 -14.89 -9.08
N ARG A 115 -8.44 -13.76 -8.38
CA ARG A 115 -8.41 -12.40 -8.95
C ARG A 115 -6.97 -11.84 -9.08
N VAL A 116 -5.97 -12.55 -8.57
CA VAL A 116 -4.57 -12.06 -8.51
C VAL A 116 -3.76 -12.65 -9.65
N ARG A 117 -3.21 -11.80 -10.51
CA ARG A 117 -2.23 -12.18 -11.55
C ARG A 117 -0.81 -12.16 -11.04
N ALA A 118 -0.49 -11.20 -10.19
CA ALA A 118 0.81 -11.05 -9.52
C ALA A 118 0.65 -10.21 -8.26
N LEU A 119 1.65 -10.26 -7.37
CA LEU A 119 1.72 -9.45 -6.16
C LEU A 119 2.94 -8.51 -6.20
N MET A 120 2.78 -7.29 -5.64
CA MET A 120 3.88 -6.39 -5.34
C MET A 120 3.78 -5.98 -3.86
N LEU A 121 4.68 -6.50 -3.05
CA LEU A 121 4.73 -6.32 -1.60
C LEU A 121 5.83 -5.31 -1.29
N MET A 122 5.45 -4.06 -1.01
CA MET A 122 6.36 -2.93 -0.90
C MET A 122 6.41 -2.42 0.53
N ASP A 123 7.62 -2.31 1.09
CA ASP A 123 7.86 -1.77 2.45
C ASP A 123 6.85 -2.32 3.46
N THR A 124 6.73 -3.65 3.54
CA THR A 124 5.72 -4.36 4.34
C THR A 124 6.28 -5.60 5.02
N ARG A 125 5.47 -6.27 5.83
CA ARG A 125 5.84 -7.49 6.55
C ARG A 125 4.67 -8.47 6.67
N ALA A 126 4.99 -9.77 6.78
CA ALA A 126 3.98 -10.82 6.95
C ALA A 126 3.54 -11.05 8.41
N PRO A 127 4.43 -11.06 9.43
CA PRO A 127 4.07 -11.38 10.81
C PRO A 127 3.02 -10.42 11.39
N ALA A 128 2.15 -10.92 12.26
CA ALA A 128 1.24 -10.09 13.06
C ALA A 128 1.99 -9.09 13.95
N ASP A 129 1.29 -8.05 14.41
CA ASP A 129 1.87 -7.12 15.37
C ASP A 129 2.19 -7.85 16.69
N THR A 130 3.38 -7.56 17.24
CA THR A 130 3.73 -7.97 18.60
C THR A 130 2.88 -7.22 19.62
N ASP A 131 2.82 -7.70 20.87
CA ASP A 131 2.07 -6.99 21.93
C ASP A 131 2.56 -5.55 22.12
N GLY A 132 3.86 -5.30 22.03
CA GLY A 132 4.42 -3.97 22.08
C GLY A 132 4.01 -3.08 20.89
N ALA A 133 3.89 -3.64 19.70
CA ALA A 133 3.39 -2.92 18.52
C ALA A 133 1.90 -2.61 18.67
N ARG A 134 1.09 -3.57 19.15
CA ARG A 134 -0.33 -3.36 19.45
C ARG A 134 -0.54 -2.25 20.47
N GLU A 135 0.29 -2.21 21.53
CA GLU A 135 0.18 -1.16 22.55
C GLU A 135 0.49 0.22 21.95
N LYS A 136 1.56 0.35 21.18
CA LYS A 136 1.87 1.62 20.47
C LYS A 136 0.73 2.09 19.59
N ARG A 137 -0.02 1.16 18.93
CA ARG A 137 -1.21 1.54 18.16
C ARG A 137 -2.36 1.99 19.05
N ARG A 138 -2.57 1.39 20.22
CA ARG A 138 -3.57 1.88 21.20
C ARG A 138 -3.23 3.28 21.69
N GLU A 139 -1.97 3.54 21.99
CA GLU A 139 -1.48 4.87 22.37
C GLU A 139 -1.70 5.89 21.24
N LEU A 140 -1.42 5.51 19.99
CA LEU A 140 -1.69 6.34 18.82
C LEU A 140 -3.19 6.65 18.70
N ILE A 141 -4.05 5.64 18.82
CA ILE A 141 -5.52 5.82 18.81
C ILE A 141 -5.95 6.78 19.91
N ALA A 142 -5.46 6.61 21.14
CA ALA A 142 -5.78 7.49 22.26
C ALA A 142 -5.32 8.93 22.01
N THR A 143 -4.12 9.10 21.45
CA THR A 143 -3.56 10.41 21.10
C THR A 143 -4.39 11.09 20.01
N VAL A 144 -4.69 10.39 18.92
CA VAL A 144 -5.50 10.95 17.82
C VAL A 144 -6.92 11.28 18.29
N THR A 145 -7.51 10.46 19.16
CA THR A 145 -8.85 10.71 19.72
C THR A 145 -8.87 11.97 20.58
N ARG A 146 -7.84 12.20 21.39
CA ARG A 146 -7.75 13.33 22.31
C ARG A 146 -7.29 14.62 21.62
N ASP A 147 -6.25 14.53 20.78
CA ASP A 147 -5.48 15.69 20.32
C ASP A 147 -5.51 15.88 18.80
N GLY A 148 -6.12 14.94 18.07
CA GLY A 148 -6.21 14.97 16.61
C GLY A 148 -4.96 14.46 15.88
N VAL A 149 -5.09 14.27 14.56
CA VAL A 149 -4.05 13.67 13.71
C VAL A 149 -2.76 14.51 13.66
N GLY A 150 -2.88 15.84 13.74
CA GLY A 150 -1.73 16.74 13.66
C GLY A 150 -0.62 16.45 14.66
N THR A 151 -0.95 15.85 15.81
CA THR A 151 0.00 15.57 16.90
C THR A 151 0.94 14.40 16.59
N ILE A 152 0.51 13.46 15.77
CA ILE A 152 1.34 12.30 15.40
C ILE A 152 2.20 12.54 14.15
N VAL A 153 1.93 13.61 13.39
CA VAL A 153 2.59 13.87 12.09
C VAL A 153 4.12 13.96 12.20
N PRO A 154 4.73 14.70 13.15
CA PRO A 154 6.19 14.78 13.25
C PRO A 154 6.84 13.41 13.50
N THR A 155 6.21 12.57 14.34
CA THR A 155 6.69 11.22 14.63
C THR A 155 6.61 10.35 13.38
N LEU A 156 5.50 10.41 12.63
CA LEU A 156 5.33 9.64 11.39
C LEU A 156 6.35 10.04 10.32
N ILE A 157 6.60 11.33 10.13
CA ILE A 157 7.65 11.79 9.20
C ILE A 157 9.00 11.19 9.57
N GLY A 158 9.37 11.25 10.86
CA GLY A 158 10.64 10.70 11.34
C GLY A 158 10.79 9.19 11.18
N GLN A 159 9.69 8.46 11.19
CA GLN A 159 9.66 7.00 11.06
C GLN A 159 9.54 6.52 9.61
N GLN A 160 8.82 7.26 8.77
CA GLN A 160 8.49 6.83 7.41
C GLN A 160 9.53 7.24 6.38
N LEU A 161 10.16 8.40 6.52
CA LEU A 161 11.23 8.81 5.60
C LEU A 161 12.59 8.31 6.10
N GLY A 162 13.41 7.86 5.18
CA GLY A 162 14.82 7.53 5.44
C GLY A 162 15.62 8.75 5.87
N PRO A 163 16.71 8.55 6.64
CA PRO A 163 17.59 9.65 7.05
C PRO A 163 18.17 10.41 5.86
N THR A 164 18.48 9.73 4.76
CA THR A 164 18.97 10.35 3.52
C THR A 164 17.95 11.34 2.96
N THR A 165 16.69 10.92 2.81
CA THR A 165 15.61 11.79 2.32
C THR A 165 15.36 12.97 3.25
N ARG A 166 15.27 12.73 4.56
CA ARG A 166 15.03 13.79 5.54
C ARG A 166 16.11 14.87 5.54
N SER A 167 17.35 14.50 5.22
CA SER A 167 18.48 15.43 5.18
C SER A 167 18.58 16.18 3.86
N ASN A 168 18.19 15.56 2.75
CA ASN A 168 18.52 16.06 1.40
C ASN A 168 17.29 16.55 0.62
N ASP A 169 16.05 16.19 1.02
CA ASP A 169 14.82 16.58 0.31
C ASP A 169 13.77 17.20 1.24
N PRO A 170 13.95 18.47 1.64
CA PRO A 170 12.98 19.18 2.47
C PRO A 170 11.63 19.41 1.75
N ALA A 171 11.61 19.36 0.42
CA ALA A 171 10.36 19.48 -0.37
C ALA A 171 9.50 18.24 -0.17
N LEU A 172 10.08 17.04 -0.24
CA LEU A 172 9.35 15.79 0.02
C LEU A 172 8.90 15.70 1.49
N VAL A 173 9.73 16.15 2.44
CA VAL A 173 9.31 16.24 3.86
C VAL A 173 8.05 17.09 4.01
N SER A 174 8.01 18.27 3.37
CA SER A 174 6.85 19.17 3.40
C SER A 174 5.64 18.56 2.67
N GLN A 175 5.84 17.90 1.55
CA GLN A 175 4.78 17.19 0.82
C GLN A 175 4.17 16.09 1.69
N LEU A 176 4.99 15.29 2.37
CA LEU A 176 4.53 14.23 3.26
C LEU A 176 3.75 14.81 4.45
N GLU A 177 4.22 15.93 5.03
CA GLU A 177 3.49 16.59 6.10
C GLU A 177 2.07 16.98 5.67
N VAL A 178 1.92 17.57 4.48
CA VAL A 178 0.60 17.92 3.94
C VAL A 178 -0.26 16.67 3.74
N LEU A 179 0.31 15.59 3.20
CA LEU A 179 -0.38 14.32 2.98
C LEU A 179 -0.88 13.72 4.31
N LEU A 180 -0.04 13.70 5.34
CA LEU A 180 -0.39 13.15 6.65
C LEU A 180 -1.45 13.98 7.38
N ARG A 181 -1.35 15.32 7.32
CA ARG A 181 -2.29 16.23 8.01
C ARG A 181 -3.72 16.15 7.50
N ARG A 182 -3.93 15.71 6.27
CA ARG A 182 -5.28 15.58 5.69
C ARG A 182 -5.96 14.25 6.00
N ALA A 183 -5.25 13.31 6.64
CA ALA A 183 -5.83 12.02 7.00
C ALA A 183 -6.98 12.21 8.02
N PRO A 184 -8.19 11.67 7.76
CA PRO A 184 -9.31 11.80 8.69
C PRO A 184 -9.04 11.02 9.98
N ALA A 185 -9.32 11.60 11.15
CA ALA A 185 -9.10 10.94 12.43
C ALA A 185 -9.84 9.58 12.53
N SER A 186 -11.07 9.51 12.01
CA SER A 186 -11.85 8.26 11.97
C SER A 186 -11.17 7.17 11.11
N GLY A 187 -10.57 7.55 9.97
CA GLY A 187 -9.80 6.65 9.12
C GLY A 187 -8.55 6.14 9.82
N VAL A 188 -7.80 7.06 10.46
CA VAL A 188 -6.60 6.71 11.25
C VAL A 188 -6.92 5.74 12.37
N ILE A 189 -7.97 6.01 13.16
CA ILE A 189 -8.41 5.15 14.27
C ILE A 189 -8.87 3.79 13.74
N GLY A 190 -9.72 3.77 12.71
CA GLY A 190 -10.24 2.52 12.11
C GLY A 190 -9.14 1.64 11.55
N ALA A 191 -8.18 2.22 10.82
CA ALA A 191 -7.06 1.48 10.25
C ALA A 191 -6.09 0.98 11.34
N ALA A 192 -5.77 1.81 12.35
CA ALA A 192 -4.93 1.38 13.47
C ALA A 192 -5.58 0.21 14.24
N THR A 193 -6.89 0.26 14.48
CA THR A 193 -7.66 -0.85 15.08
C THR A 193 -7.58 -2.11 14.21
N SER A 194 -7.80 -1.97 12.90
CA SER A 194 -7.71 -3.10 11.96
C SER A 194 -6.31 -3.73 11.91
N MET A 195 -5.26 -2.94 12.11
CA MET A 195 -3.88 -3.45 12.18
C MET A 195 -3.58 -4.18 13.50
N ILE A 196 -4.16 -3.75 14.63
CA ILE A 196 -4.03 -4.45 15.92
C ILE A 196 -4.52 -5.90 15.81
N ASP A 197 -5.66 -6.09 15.13
CA ASP A 197 -6.35 -7.36 15.01
C ASP A 197 -5.93 -8.20 13.80
N ARG A 198 -4.97 -7.70 12.99
CA ARG A 198 -4.55 -8.44 11.80
C ARG A 198 -3.90 -9.77 12.16
N ILE A 199 -4.26 -10.78 11.41
CA ILE A 199 -3.68 -12.12 11.58
C ILE A 199 -2.25 -12.17 11.05
N ASP A 200 -1.49 -13.14 11.54
CA ASP A 200 -0.18 -13.47 11.00
C ASP A 200 -0.31 -14.02 9.57
N SER A 201 0.31 -13.34 8.61
CA SER A 201 0.33 -13.75 7.21
C SER A 201 1.56 -14.61 6.85
N THR A 202 2.42 -14.95 7.80
CA THR A 202 3.59 -15.82 7.54
C THR A 202 3.18 -17.16 6.90
N PRO A 203 2.13 -17.86 7.40
CA PRO A 203 1.68 -19.10 6.75
C PRO A 203 1.07 -18.88 5.35
N THR A 204 0.65 -17.65 5.03
CA THR A 204 0.10 -17.31 3.71
C THR A 204 1.20 -17.30 2.63
N LEU A 205 2.45 -16.97 2.99
CA LEU A 205 3.54 -16.79 2.03
C LEU A 205 3.77 -18.03 1.16
N GLU A 206 3.77 -19.22 1.76
CA GLU A 206 3.97 -20.48 1.06
C GLU A 206 2.82 -20.85 0.11
N THR A 207 1.65 -20.23 0.29
CA THR A 207 0.48 -20.46 -0.58
C THR A 207 0.48 -19.57 -1.82
N ILE A 208 1.36 -18.57 -1.89
CA ILE A 208 1.45 -17.64 -3.00
C ILE A 208 2.13 -18.34 -4.18
N THR A 209 1.39 -18.51 -5.26
CA THR A 209 1.82 -19.24 -6.47
C THR A 209 1.94 -18.36 -7.71
N VAL A 210 1.64 -17.07 -7.58
CA VAL A 210 1.74 -16.08 -8.67
C VAL A 210 3.10 -15.35 -8.62
N PRO A 211 3.56 -14.77 -9.73
CA PRO A 211 4.74 -13.91 -9.72
C PRO A 211 4.64 -12.85 -8.62
N THR A 212 5.71 -12.67 -7.87
CA THR A 212 5.71 -11.74 -6.73
C THR A 212 6.97 -10.89 -6.70
N LEU A 213 6.80 -9.58 -6.65
CA LEU A 213 7.85 -8.61 -6.35
C LEU A 213 7.79 -8.27 -4.86
N VAL A 214 8.90 -8.42 -4.17
CA VAL A 214 9.13 -7.88 -2.81
C VAL A 214 10.08 -6.71 -2.94
N LEU A 215 9.69 -5.54 -2.47
CA LEU A 215 10.47 -4.32 -2.58
C LEU A 215 10.57 -3.65 -1.21
N VAL A 216 11.75 -3.12 -0.86
CA VAL A 216 11.99 -2.48 0.44
C VAL A 216 13.05 -1.39 0.33
N GLY A 217 12.83 -0.27 1.02
CA GLY A 217 13.85 0.76 1.19
C GLY A 217 15.00 0.26 2.07
N GLU A 218 16.25 0.57 1.67
CA GLU A 218 17.45 0.18 2.42
C GLU A 218 17.48 0.78 3.83
N GLU A 219 16.89 1.96 4.00
CA GLU A 219 16.81 2.71 5.26
C GLU A 219 15.48 2.50 6.01
N ASP A 220 14.63 1.57 5.58
CA ASP A 220 13.35 1.30 6.25
C ASP A 220 13.58 0.65 7.63
N THR A 221 13.18 1.38 8.67
CA THR A 221 13.26 0.91 10.06
C THR A 221 11.91 0.40 10.60
N LEU A 222 10.81 0.64 9.88
CA LEU A 222 9.48 0.15 10.27
C LEU A 222 9.26 -1.29 9.80
N THR A 223 9.66 -1.59 8.57
CA THR A 223 9.65 -2.94 7.98
C THR A 223 11.01 -3.21 7.36
N PRO A 224 12.02 -3.54 8.17
CA PRO A 224 13.41 -3.59 7.73
C PRO A 224 13.65 -4.63 6.64
N VAL A 225 14.76 -4.49 5.93
CA VAL A 225 15.19 -5.39 4.84
C VAL A 225 15.11 -6.87 5.24
N SER A 226 15.34 -7.20 6.51
CA SER A 226 15.20 -8.58 7.02
C SER A 226 13.77 -9.14 6.88
N ASP A 227 12.73 -8.31 7.03
CA ASP A 227 11.34 -8.74 6.83
C ASP A 227 11.08 -9.04 5.33
N ALA A 228 11.63 -8.22 4.43
CA ALA A 228 11.54 -8.44 2.99
C ALA A 228 12.30 -9.69 2.54
N ILE A 229 13.50 -9.95 3.09
CA ILE A 229 14.26 -11.18 2.85
C ILE A 229 13.47 -12.41 3.32
N ALA A 230 12.85 -12.34 4.51
CA ALA A 230 12.05 -13.45 5.04
C ALA A 230 10.84 -13.74 4.14
N MET A 231 10.11 -12.71 3.68
CA MET A 231 9.00 -12.87 2.75
C MET A 231 9.46 -13.47 1.42
N SER A 232 10.52 -12.91 0.83
CA SER A 232 11.03 -13.39 -0.46
C SER A 232 11.55 -14.82 -0.39
N SER A 233 12.15 -15.20 0.72
CA SER A 233 12.63 -16.58 0.93
C SER A 233 11.48 -17.59 1.05
N ALA A 234 10.34 -17.18 1.58
CA ALA A 234 9.16 -18.02 1.78
C ALA A 234 8.23 -18.08 0.54
N ILE A 235 8.23 -17.04 -0.31
CA ILE A 235 7.42 -17.00 -1.53
C ILE A 235 8.23 -17.57 -2.70
N ARG A 236 7.83 -18.73 -3.20
CA ARG A 236 8.56 -19.41 -4.27
C ARG A 236 8.61 -18.56 -5.55
N GLY A 237 9.81 -18.32 -6.05
CA GLY A 237 10.03 -17.59 -7.31
C GLY A 237 9.80 -16.09 -7.20
N SER A 238 9.71 -15.54 -5.99
CA SER A 238 9.64 -14.09 -5.80
C SER A 238 10.95 -13.42 -6.15
N ARG A 239 10.87 -12.16 -6.57
CA ARG A 239 11.99 -11.27 -6.79
C ARG A 239 12.08 -10.27 -5.65
N LEU A 240 13.26 -10.14 -5.02
CA LEU A 240 13.55 -9.13 -4.02
C LEU A 240 14.33 -7.97 -4.64
N VAL A 241 13.89 -6.75 -4.37
CA VAL A 241 14.58 -5.51 -4.77
C VAL A 241 14.73 -4.61 -3.56
N THR A 242 15.96 -4.22 -3.24
CA THR A 242 16.25 -3.22 -2.20
C THR A 242 16.49 -1.87 -2.87
N ILE A 243 15.81 -0.84 -2.40
CA ILE A 243 15.87 0.52 -2.95
C ILE A 243 16.89 1.34 -2.14
N PRO A 244 18.00 1.75 -2.75
CA PRO A 244 19.03 2.50 -2.03
C PRO A 244 18.54 3.89 -1.61
N SER A 245 19.03 4.37 -0.47
CA SER A 245 18.74 5.71 0.05
C SER A 245 17.24 6.01 0.22
N ALA A 246 16.42 4.99 0.49
CA ALA A 246 15.00 5.11 0.75
C ALA A 246 14.62 4.48 2.08
N GLY A 247 13.72 5.11 2.80
CA GLY A 247 13.07 4.59 3.99
C GLY A 247 11.81 3.80 3.65
N HIS A 248 10.78 3.97 4.48
CA HIS A 248 9.51 3.23 4.41
C HIS A 248 8.58 3.68 3.27
N LEU A 249 8.83 4.84 2.67
CA LEU A 249 8.04 5.35 1.56
C LEU A 249 8.85 5.31 0.26
N SER A 250 9.49 4.18 -0.01
CA SER A 250 10.40 4.02 -1.15
C SER A 250 9.80 4.50 -2.50
N PRO A 251 8.48 4.37 -2.80
CA PRO A 251 7.90 4.90 -4.03
C PRO A 251 7.85 6.43 -4.11
N LEU A 252 7.89 7.12 -2.97
CA LEU A 252 8.00 8.58 -2.93
C LEU A 252 9.45 9.06 -2.86
N GLU A 253 10.30 8.32 -2.15
CA GLU A 253 11.68 8.71 -1.89
C GLU A 253 12.60 8.46 -3.10
N GLN A 254 12.37 7.38 -3.83
CA GLN A 254 13.14 6.98 -5.02
C GLN A 254 12.21 6.53 -6.16
N PRO A 255 11.33 7.42 -6.65
CA PRO A 255 10.25 7.05 -7.58
C PRO A 255 10.76 6.42 -8.88
N ASP A 256 11.84 6.92 -9.44
CA ASP A 256 12.38 6.42 -10.72
C ASP A 256 12.92 5.00 -10.57
N VAL A 257 13.61 4.71 -9.45
CA VAL A 257 14.16 3.38 -9.17
C VAL A 257 13.02 2.38 -8.94
N VAL A 258 11.99 2.78 -8.18
CA VAL A 258 10.82 1.94 -7.93
C VAL A 258 10.03 1.71 -9.22
N ASN A 259 9.79 2.73 -10.04
CA ASN A 259 9.10 2.60 -11.32
C ASN A 259 9.85 1.65 -12.27
N ALA A 260 11.18 1.75 -12.34
CA ALA A 260 12.00 0.85 -13.13
C ALA A 260 11.92 -0.61 -12.63
N ALA A 261 11.95 -0.82 -11.31
CA ALA A 261 11.83 -2.15 -10.72
C ALA A 261 10.45 -2.78 -11.00
N ILE A 262 9.37 -1.98 -10.93
CA ILE A 262 8.01 -2.43 -11.27
C ILE A 262 7.94 -2.78 -12.77
N ALA A 263 8.43 -1.91 -13.66
CA ALA A 263 8.40 -2.15 -15.11
C ALA A 263 9.15 -3.44 -15.49
N GLU A 264 10.37 -3.62 -14.96
CA GLU A 264 11.16 -4.84 -15.17
C GLU A 264 10.46 -6.08 -14.63
N PHE A 265 9.81 -5.98 -13.46
CA PHE A 265 9.04 -7.10 -12.91
C PHE A 265 7.87 -7.49 -13.82
N LEU A 266 7.12 -6.52 -14.32
CA LEU A 266 5.99 -6.77 -15.21
C LEU A 266 6.43 -7.42 -16.52
N ASP A 267 7.57 -7.00 -17.07
CA ASP A 267 8.14 -7.57 -18.31
C ASP A 267 8.60 -9.02 -18.10
N VAL A 268 9.43 -9.25 -17.08
CA VAL A 268 9.95 -10.59 -16.75
C VAL A 268 8.84 -11.58 -16.39
N ALA A 269 7.77 -11.13 -15.76
CA ALA A 269 6.61 -11.95 -15.43
C ALA A 269 5.63 -12.14 -16.60
N GLU A 270 5.95 -11.64 -17.79
CA GLU A 270 5.11 -11.72 -19.01
C GLU A 270 3.70 -11.13 -18.77
N LEU A 271 3.66 -10.00 -18.07
CA LEU A 271 2.42 -9.32 -17.71
C LEU A 271 2.12 -8.09 -18.58
N LEU A 272 3.04 -7.68 -19.44
CA LEU A 272 2.88 -6.54 -20.38
C LEU A 272 2.25 -6.95 -21.70
#